data_edc39c83199de4281e69225ae8c53699
#
_entry.id   edc39c83199de4281e69225ae8c53699
#
_cell.length_a   1.000
_cell.length_b   1.000
_cell.length_c   1.000
_cell.angle_alpha   90.00
_cell.angle_beta   90.00
_cell.angle_gamma   90.00
#
_symmetry.space_group_name_H-M   'P 1'
#
loop_
_entity.id
_entity.type
_entity.pdbx_description
1 polymer ?
#
loop_
_entity_poly.entity_id
_entity_poly.type
_entity_poly.pdbx_seq_one_letter_code
_entity_poly.pdbx_strand_id
1 'polypeptide(L)'
;MNHIRDKIPDMKARLNTLMGQAQQELNAFGDEALFGDKNQQGGIVLRLMTQFARDFVSSIEGTNIEISTKELSGGARIYYIFNDVFGNALANLDATANLGDQDIRTAIRNSSGPRPSLFVPEVAFDLLVKPQIKLLDAPSSRCVELVYEELVKICHNCTSPVSRSF
;
A
#
# COMPACT_ATOMS: atom_id res chain seq x y z
N MET A 1 0.00 -28.29 43.02
CA MET A 1 1.08 -27.32 43.27
C MET A 1 2.37 -27.57 42.47
N ASN A 2 2.62 -28.78 41.96
CA ASN A 2 3.88 -29.14 41.28
C ASN A 2 4.01 -28.56 39.85
N HIS A 3 2.92 -28.37 39.13
CA HIS A 3 2.94 -27.94 37.71
C HIS A 3 3.51 -26.53 37.48
N ILE A 4 3.41 -25.65 38.45
CA ILE A 4 4.03 -24.29 38.36
C ILE A 4 5.54 -24.39 38.61
N ARG A 5 5.95 -25.24 39.52
CA ARG A 5 7.35 -25.43 39.90
C ARG A 5 8.18 -26.03 38.78
N ASP A 6 7.58 -26.92 37.99
CA ASP A 6 8.23 -27.58 36.86
C ASP A 6 8.41 -26.65 35.64
N LYS A 7 7.58 -25.59 35.54
CA LYS A 7 7.69 -24.60 34.49
C LYS A 7 8.65 -23.44 34.77
N ILE A 8 9.08 -23.27 36.02
CA ILE A 8 10.00 -22.18 36.40
C ILE A 8 11.34 -22.24 35.65
N PRO A 9 11.99 -23.39 35.46
CA PRO A 9 13.24 -23.50 34.73
C PRO A 9 13.09 -23.05 33.25
N ASP A 10 12.01 -23.48 32.58
CA ASP A 10 11.73 -23.12 31.21
C ASP A 10 11.46 -21.62 31.05
N MET A 11 10.69 -21.05 31.99
CA MET A 11 10.44 -19.61 32.00
C MET A 11 11.73 -18.82 32.24
N LYS A 12 12.59 -19.28 33.14
CA LYS A 12 13.89 -18.66 33.43
C LYS A 12 14.83 -18.71 32.21
N ALA A 13 14.87 -19.87 31.54
CA ALA A 13 15.66 -20.02 30.30
C ALA A 13 15.18 -19.10 29.22
N ARG A 14 13.86 -19.03 29.03
CA ARG A 14 13.24 -18.13 28.04
C ARG A 14 13.46 -16.66 28.37
N LEU A 15 13.37 -16.28 29.63
CA LEU A 15 13.68 -14.92 30.09
C LEU A 15 15.13 -14.55 29.83
N ASN A 16 16.07 -15.44 30.14
CA ASN A 16 17.49 -15.21 29.89
C ASN A 16 17.80 -15.08 28.39
N THR A 17 17.12 -15.85 27.55
CA THR A 17 17.27 -15.73 26.08
C THR A 17 16.74 -14.38 25.60
N LEU A 18 15.57 -13.94 26.07
CA LEU A 18 15.00 -12.62 25.73
C LEU A 18 15.89 -11.47 26.23
N MET A 19 16.42 -11.59 27.46
CA MET A 19 17.37 -10.59 27.98
C MET A 19 18.65 -10.54 27.14
N GLY A 20 19.19 -11.69 26.72
CA GLY A 20 20.35 -11.75 25.86
C GLY A 20 20.11 -11.12 24.48
N GLN A 21 18.94 -11.35 23.90
CA GLN A 21 18.52 -10.73 22.65
C GLN A 21 18.37 -9.22 22.81
N ALA A 22 17.67 -8.77 23.83
CA ALA A 22 17.50 -7.34 24.12
C ALA A 22 18.86 -6.65 24.36
N GLN A 23 19.77 -7.30 25.07
CA GLN A 23 21.12 -6.78 25.30
C GLN A 23 21.93 -6.70 23.99
N GLN A 24 21.82 -7.71 23.11
CA GLN A 24 22.45 -7.65 21.80
C GLN A 24 21.89 -6.56 20.92
N GLU A 25 20.56 -6.37 20.93
CA GLU A 25 19.91 -5.26 20.21
C GLU A 25 20.39 -3.92 20.77
N LEU A 26 20.43 -3.75 22.08
CA LEU A 26 20.92 -2.54 22.74
C LEU A 26 22.38 -2.24 22.36
N ASN A 27 23.26 -3.24 22.45
CA ASN A 27 24.64 -3.10 22.04
C ASN A 27 24.80 -2.81 20.53
N ALA A 28 23.89 -3.34 19.71
CA ALA A 28 23.84 -3.05 18.28
C ALA A 28 23.46 -1.58 18.00
N PHE A 29 22.69 -0.95 18.88
CA PHE A 29 22.35 0.49 18.80
C PHE A 29 23.44 1.40 19.42
N GLY A 30 24.39 0.85 20.17
CA GLY A 30 25.48 1.61 20.82
C GLY A 30 25.00 2.39 22.05
N ASP A 31 25.12 1.76 23.19
CA ASP A 31 24.65 2.27 24.50
C ASP A 31 25.26 3.63 24.90
N GLU A 32 26.48 3.93 24.47
CA GLU A 32 27.16 5.21 24.73
C GLU A 32 26.70 6.36 23.82
N ALA A 33 26.04 6.04 22.70
CA ALA A 33 25.68 7.03 21.69
C ALA A 33 24.37 7.77 21.97
N LEU A 34 23.52 7.27 22.86
CA LEU A 34 22.23 7.90 23.19
C LEU A 34 22.37 9.17 24.05
N PHE A 35 23.49 9.34 24.76
CA PHE A 35 23.73 10.48 25.65
C PHE A 35 24.97 11.30 25.30
N GLY A 36 25.67 10.98 24.25
CA GLY A 36 26.89 11.64 23.80
C GLY A 36 26.71 12.57 22.60
N ASP A 37 27.75 13.23 22.20
CA ASP A 37 27.94 14.26 21.20
C ASP A 37 26.96 14.27 20.02
N LYS A 38 26.56 15.45 19.53
CA LYS A 38 25.65 15.68 18.37
C LYS A 38 26.05 14.90 17.11
N ASN A 39 27.34 14.62 16.94
CA ASN A 39 27.84 13.81 15.81
C ASN A 39 27.42 12.33 15.89
N GLN A 40 27.29 11.78 17.10
CA GLN A 40 26.85 10.40 17.32
C GLN A 40 25.33 10.26 17.11
N GLN A 41 24.55 11.27 17.49
CA GLN A 41 23.09 11.30 17.22
C GLN A 41 22.79 11.27 15.71
N GLY A 42 23.57 11.99 14.92
CA GLY A 42 23.46 11.97 13.45
C GLY A 42 23.73 10.58 12.87
N GLY A 43 24.69 9.83 13.40
CA GLY A 43 24.97 8.45 13.00
C GLY A 43 23.83 7.48 13.29
N ILE A 44 23.19 7.61 14.45
CA ILE A 44 22.03 6.79 14.83
C ILE A 44 20.85 7.07 13.91
N VAL A 45 20.51 8.34 13.70
CA VAL A 45 19.41 8.74 12.81
C VAL A 45 19.62 8.19 11.39
N LEU A 46 20.84 8.35 10.84
CA LEU A 46 21.17 7.85 9.51
C LEU A 46 21.01 6.31 9.43
N ARG A 47 21.45 5.60 10.46
CA ARG A 47 21.29 4.14 10.53
C ARG A 47 19.83 3.71 10.59
N LEU A 48 19.00 4.38 11.41
CA LEU A 48 17.57 4.12 11.50
C LEU A 48 16.85 4.41 10.18
N MET A 49 17.20 5.51 9.51
CA MET A 49 16.65 5.84 8.19
C MET A 49 17.05 4.79 7.15
N THR A 50 18.29 4.32 7.18
CA THR A 50 18.78 3.28 6.27
C THR A 50 18.08 1.94 6.52
N GLN A 51 17.86 1.60 7.79
CA GLN A 51 17.11 0.39 8.17
C GLN A 51 15.66 0.47 7.69
N PHE A 52 14.96 1.58 7.98
CA PHE A 52 13.61 1.81 7.49
C PHE A 52 13.51 1.68 5.97
N ALA A 53 14.40 2.34 5.23
CA ALA A 53 14.40 2.28 3.77
C ALA A 53 14.60 0.85 3.26
N ARG A 54 15.50 0.09 3.86
CA ARG A 54 15.76 -1.33 3.51
C ARG A 54 14.52 -2.17 3.76
N ASP A 55 13.92 -2.06 4.95
CA ASP A 55 12.76 -2.86 5.35
C ASP A 55 11.54 -2.52 4.48
N PHE A 56 11.37 -1.24 4.15
CA PHE A 56 10.31 -0.78 3.27
C PHE A 56 10.46 -1.37 1.85
N VAL A 57 11.64 -1.26 1.26
CA VAL A 57 11.93 -1.81 -0.08
C VAL A 57 11.77 -3.33 -0.08
N SER A 58 12.32 -4.04 0.92
CA SER A 58 12.20 -5.50 1.01
C SER A 58 10.76 -5.98 1.19
N SER A 59 9.91 -5.19 1.87
CA SER A 59 8.48 -5.48 2.00
C SER A 59 7.75 -5.34 0.68
N ILE A 60 8.12 -4.37 -0.16
CA ILE A 60 7.54 -4.20 -1.50
C ILE A 60 8.04 -5.27 -2.47
N GLU A 61 9.33 -5.56 -2.44
CA GLU A 61 9.95 -6.56 -3.33
C GLU A 61 9.68 -8.01 -2.92
N GLY A 62 9.09 -8.25 -1.73
CA GLY A 62 8.79 -9.59 -1.24
C GLY A 62 10.05 -10.36 -0.82
N THR A 63 11.13 -9.68 -0.47
CA THR A 63 12.40 -10.29 -0.02
C THR A 63 12.53 -10.31 1.50
N ASN A 64 11.51 -9.86 2.23
CA ASN A 64 11.49 -9.92 3.69
C ASN A 64 11.35 -11.36 4.17
N ILE A 65 12.09 -11.72 5.23
CA ILE A 65 12.08 -13.07 5.83
C ILE A 65 10.78 -13.33 6.60
N GLU A 66 10.11 -12.29 7.10
CA GLU A 66 8.88 -12.36 7.89
C GLU A 66 7.61 -12.23 7.02
N ILE A 67 7.54 -12.99 5.92
CA ILE A 67 6.37 -12.97 5.03
C ILE A 67 5.23 -13.77 5.66
N SER A 68 4.03 -13.19 5.69
CA SER A 68 2.82 -13.89 6.11
C SER A 68 2.47 -15.01 5.14
N THR A 69 2.13 -16.19 5.68
CA THR A 69 1.62 -17.31 4.88
C THR A 69 0.08 -17.37 4.87
N LYS A 70 -0.58 -16.45 5.57
CA LYS A 70 -2.04 -16.47 5.75
C LYS A 70 -2.77 -15.41 4.94
N GLU A 71 -2.08 -14.30 4.60
CA GLU A 71 -2.67 -13.18 3.88
C GLU A 71 -1.64 -12.55 2.94
N LEU A 72 -2.11 -11.92 1.87
CA LEU A 72 -1.28 -11.12 0.99
C LEU A 72 -0.92 -9.81 1.68
N SER A 73 0.37 -9.45 1.64
CA SER A 73 0.90 -8.20 2.20
C SER A 73 1.97 -7.61 1.30
N GLY A 74 2.32 -6.36 1.53
CA GLY A 74 3.38 -5.68 0.81
C GLY A 74 3.15 -5.63 -0.69
N GLY A 75 4.19 -5.84 -1.47
CA GLY A 75 4.13 -5.79 -2.93
C GLY A 75 3.15 -6.78 -3.57
N ALA A 76 3.01 -7.98 -2.98
CA ALA A 76 2.04 -8.98 -3.46
C ALA A 76 0.60 -8.49 -3.29
N ARG A 77 0.29 -7.78 -2.19
CA ARG A 77 -1.02 -7.18 -1.98
C ARG A 77 -1.26 -6.03 -2.95
N ILE A 78 -0.26 -5.18 -3.19
CA ILE A 78 -0.34 -4.09 -4.18
C ILE A 78 -0.60 -4.66 -5.57
N TYR A 79 0.14 -5.70 -5.96
CA TYR A 79 -0.07 -6.39 -7.24
C TYR A 79 -1.50 -6.92 -7.37
N TYR A 80 -2.02 -7.59 -6.35
CA TYR A 80 -3.40 -8.08 -6.31
C TYR A 80 -4.42 -6.95 -6.46
N ILE A 81 -4.21 -5.81 -5.80
CA ILE A 81 -5.10 -4.65 -5.91
C ILE A 81 -5.18 -4.16 -7.36
N PHE A 82 -4.04 -4.02 -8.04
CA PHE A 82 -4.01 -3.55 -9.42
C PHE A 82 -4.59 -4.56 -10.41
N ASN A 83 -4.21 -5.82 -10.31
CA ASN A 83 -4.54 -6.80 -11.34
C ASN A 83 -5.89 -7.48 -11.12
N ASP A 84 -6.22 -7.80 -9.87
CA ASP A 84 -7.47 -8.51 -9.57
C ASP A 84 -8.58 -7.54 -9.18
N VAL A 85 -8.38 -6.66 -8.20
CA VAL A 85 -9.46 -5.79 -7.72
C VAL A 85 -9.79 -4.72 -8.76
N PHE A 86 -8.81 -3.96 -9.21
CA PHE A 86 -9.01 -2.89 -10.19
C PHE A 86 -9.26 -3.47 -11.58
N GLY A 87 -8.51 -4.50 -12.00
CA GLY A 87 -8.71 -5.19 -13.28
C GLY A 87 -10.13 -5.73 -13.44
N ASN A 88 -10.67 -6.41 -12.42
CA ASN A 88 -12.04 -6.89 -12.44
C ASN A 88 -13.07 -5.74 -12.43
N ALA A 89 -12.80 -4.66 -11.69
CA ALA A 89 -13.67 -3.48 -11.71
C ALA A 89 -13.76 -2.87 -13.11
N LEU A 90 -12.63 -2.79 -13.83
CA LEU A 90 -12.59 -2.31 -15.22
C LEU A 90 -13.29 -3.28 -16.17
N ALA A 91 -13.08 -4.59 -16.03
CA ALA A 91 -13.69 -5.60 -16.89
C ALA A 91 -15.23 -5.65 -16.77
N ASN A 92 -15.76 -5.31 -15.60
CA ASN A 92 -17.20 -5.24 -15.35
C ASN A 92 -17.82 -3.88 -15.68
N LEU A 93 -17.03 -2.91 -16.13
CA LEU A 93 -17.51 -1.58 -16.46
C LEU A 93 -18.06 -1.59 -17.88
N ASP A 94 -19.36 -1.37 -18.03
CA ASP A 94 -19.99 -1.23 -19.33
C ASP A 94 -20.09 0.27 -19.71
N ALA A 95 -19.21 0.69 -20.61
CA ALA A 95 -19.19 2.06 -21.13
C ALA A 95 -20.44 2.41 -21.93
N THR A 96 -21.27 1.45 -22.31
CA THR A 96 -22.46 1.66 -23.14
C THR A 96 -23.77 1.48 -22.36
N ALA A 97 -23.72 1.09 -21.08
CA ALA A 97 -24.89 0.81 -20.26
C ALA A 97 -25.95 1.95 -20.24
N ASN A 98 -25.49 3.18 -20.29
CA ASN A 98 -26.32 4.38 -20.27
C ASN A 98 -26.33 5.15 -21.61
N LEU A 99 -25.95 4.49 -22.70
CA LEU A 99 -25.80 5.11 -24.01
C LEU A 99 -26.58 4.31 -25.06
N GLY A 100 -27.81 4.72 -25.32
CA GLY A 100 -28.64 4.11 -26.35
C GLY A 100 -28.43 4.74 -27.74
N ASP A 101 -28.82 4.01 -28.78
CA ASP A 101 -28.77 4.50 -30.16
C ASP A 101 -29.50 5.84 -30.33
N GLN A 102 -30.58 6.05 -29.58
CA GLN A 102 -31.36 7.30 -29.62
C GLN A 102 -30.58 8.47 -29.04
N ASP A 103 -29.82 8.24 -27.98
CA ASP A 103 -28.97 9.28 -27.35
C ASP A 103 -27.86 9.70 -28.32
N ILE A 104 -27.25 8.74 -28.98
CA ILE A 104 -26.22 8.97 -30.00
C ILE A 104 -26.78 9.80 -31.17
N ARG A 105 -27.92 9.38 -31.71
CA ARG A 105 -28.60 10.10 -32.81
C ARG A 105 -28.98 11.51 -32.40
N THR A 106 -29.48 11.69 -31.20
CA THR A 106 -29.88 13.01 -30.67
C THR A 106 -28.68 13.91 -30.47
N ALA A 107 -27.58 13.40 -29.90
CA ALA A 107 -26.35 14.18 -29.75
C ALA A 107 -25.77 14.63 -31.07
N ILE A 108 -25.75 13.76 -32.11
CA ILE A 108 -25.29 14.10 -33.45
C ILE A 108 -26.19 15.19 -34.09
N ARG A 109 -27.51 15.01 -34.00
CA ARG A 109 -28.46 16.02 -34.56
C ARG A 109 -28.32 17.36 -33.89
N ASN A 110 -28.27 17.41 -32.57
CA ASN A 110 -28.14 18.66 -31.82
C ASN A 110 -26.82 19.37 -32.12
N SER A 111 -25.75 18.63 -32.34
CA SER A 111 -24.42 19.16 -32.61
C SER A 111 -24.24 19.58 -34.10
N SER A 112 -25.08 19.08 -35.02
CA SER A 112 -25.05 19.43 -36.45
C SER A 112 -25.78 20.73 -36.74
N GLY A 113 -26.65 21.20 -35.83
CA GLY A 113 -27.46 22.40 -36.05
C GLY A 113 -28.45 22.25 -37.23
N PRO A 114 -28.81 23.33 -37.94
CA PRO A 114 -29.79 23.31 -39.04
C PRO A 114 -29.26 22.69 -40.34
N ARG A 115 -27.99 22.37 -40.44
CA ARG A 115 -27.36 21.83 -41.66
C ARG A 115 -26.98 20.37 -41.45
N PRO A 116 -27.35 19.45 -42.36
CA PRO A 116 -26.87 18.06 -42.28
C PRO A 116 -25.36 18.05 -42.46
N SER A 117 -24.68 17.37 -41.53
CA SER A 117 -23.23 17.16 -41.60
C SER A 117 -22.92 15.80 -42.23
N LEU A 118 -21.92 15.77 -43.11
CA LEU A 118 -21.39 14.54 -43.69
C LEU A 118 -20.54 13.74 -42.68
N PHE A 119 -20.07 14.40 -41.62
CA PHE A 119 -19.23 13.80 -40.55
C PHE A 119 -19.86 14.02 -39.19
N VAL A 120 -19.55 13.14 -38.27
CA VAL A 120 -19.97 13.28 -36.85
C VAL A 120 -19.26 14.51 -36.26
N PRO A 121 -20.01 15.51 -35.75
CA PRO A 121 -19.40 16.68 -35.12
C PRO A 121 -18.56 16.30 -33.91
N GLU A 122 -17.39 16.92 -33.74
CA GLU A 122 -16.50 16.72 -32.61
C GLU A 122 -17.22 16.93 -31.25
N VAL A 123 -18.09 17.93 -31.20
CA VAL A 123 -18.92 18.22 -30.01
C VAL A 123 -19.82 17.04 -29.64
N ALA A 124 -20.41 16.34 -30.65
CA ALA A 124 -21.21 15.15 -30.37
C ALA A 124 -20.34 14.04 -29.74
N PHE A 125 -19.16 13.81 -30.26
CA PHE A 125 -18.22 12.84 -29.72
C PHE A 125 -17.86 13.18 -28.26
N ASP A 126 -17.50 14.40 -27.98
CA ASP A 126 -17.16 14.90 -26.65
C ASP A 126 -18.30 14.69 -25.63
N LEU A 127 -19.52 15.04 -26.03
CA LEU A 127 -20.71 14.90 -25.20
C LEU A 127 -21.03 13.43 -24.84
N LEU A 128 -20.75 12.51 -25.76
CA LEU A 128 -21.01 11.07 -25.57
C LEU A 128 -19.89 10.37 -24.81
N VAL A 129 -18.63 10.75 -25.03
CA VAL A 129 -17.47 10.06 -24.46
C VAL A 129 -17.11 10.54 -23.06
N LYS A 130 -17.19 11.85 -22.79
CA LYS A 130 -16.84 12.42 -21.47
C LYS A 130 -17.57 11.78 -20.28
N PRO A 131 -18.89 11.53 -20.34
CA PRO A 131 -19.59 10.82 -19.28
C PRO A 131 -19.09 9.38 -19.08
N GLN A 132 -18.69 8.71 -20.17
CA GLN A 132 -18.17 7.33 -20.10
C GLN A 132 -16.79 7.28 -19.44
N ILE A 133 -15.92 8.26 -19.74
CA ILE A 133 -14.63 8.39 -19.05
C ILE A 133 -14.81 8.60 -17.54
N LYS A 134 -15.85 9.33 -17.11
CA LYS A 134 -16.16 9.52 -15.68
C LYS A 134 -16.47 8.23 -14.93
N LEU A 135 -16.91 7.19 -15.63
CA LEU A 135 -17.13 5.89 -15.00
C LEU A 135 -15.84 5.27 -14.43
N LEU A 136 -14.67 5.73 -14.91
CA LEU A 136 -13.36 5.31 -14.40
C LEU A 136 -13.02 5.96 -13.04
N ASP A 137 -13.65 7.06 -12.65
CA ASP A 137 -13.32 7.81 -11.42
C ASP A 137 -13.45 6.95 -10.16
N ALA A 138 -14.58 6.26 -10.01
CA ALA A 138 -14.85 5.47 -8.81
C ALA A 138 -13.89 4.26 -8.65
N PRO A 139 -13.69 3.41 -9.66
CA PRO A 139 -12.74 2.29 -9.55
C PRO A 139 -11.30 2.75 -9.40
N SER A 140 -10.90 3.86 -10.06
CA SER A 140 -9.56 4.41 -9.93
C SER A 140 -9.29 4.97 -8.53
N SER A 141 -10.23 5.75 -7.98
CA SER A 141 -10.13 6.28 -6.63
C SER A 141 -10.05 5.14 -5.60
N ARG A 142 -10.89 4.10 -5.76
CA ARG A 142 -10.85 2.94 -4.87
C ARG A 142 -9.53 2.18 -4.95
N CYS A 143 -8.96 2.04 -6.15
CA CYS A 143 -7.64 1.43 -6.33
C CYS A 143 -6.56 2.21 -5.57
N VAL A 144 -6.53 3.55 -5.74
CA VAL A 144 -5.57 4.42 -5.05
C VAL A 144 -5.72 4.33 -3.52
N GLU A 145 -6.95 4.34 -3.00
CA GLU A 145 -7.22 4.18 -1.57
C GLU A 145 -6.64 2.88 -1.01
N LEU A 146 -6.90 1.75 -1.68
CA LEU A 146 -6.43 0.44 -1.23
C LEU A 146 -4.90 0.33 -1.26
N VAL A 147 -4.26 0.89 -2.29
CA VAL A 147 -2.79 0.93 -2.38
C VAL A 147 -2.23 1.82 -1.27
N TYR A 148 -2.85 2.98 -1.03
CA TYR A 148 -2.44 3.87 0.06
C TYR A 148 -2.54 3.20 1.43
N GLU A 149 -3.66 2.51 1.71
CA GLU A 149 -3.84 1.75 2.95
C GLU A 149 -2.72 0.71 3.15
N GLU A 150 -2.35 -0.01 2.08
CA GLU A 150 -1.28 -1.00 2.15
C GLU A 150 0.10 -0.35 2.37
N LEU A 151 0.40 0.75 1.69
CA LEU A 151 1.64 1.50 1.90
C LEU A 151 1.75 2.03 3.34
N VAL A 152 0.66 2.53 3.91
CA VAL A 152 0.61 2.96 5.32
C VAL A 152 0.90 1.80 6.26
N LYS A 153 0.34 0.61 6.02
CA LYS A 153 0.66 -0.59 6.81
C LYS A 153 2.13 -0.95 6.74
N ILE A 154 2.72 -0.94 5.53
CA ILE A 154 4.15 -1.22 5.35
C ILE A 154 4.98 -0.21 6.15
N CYS A 155 4.68 1.10 6.04
CA CYS A 155 5.37 2.13 6.80
C CYS A 155 5.29 1.89 8.31
N HIS A 156 4.09 1.58 8.84
CA HIS A 156 3.92 1.29 10.26
C HIS A 156 4.71 0.07 10.69
N ASN A 157 4.74 -0.99 9.91
CA ASN A 157 5.49 -2.20 10.22
C ASN A 157 7.00 -1.92 10.24
N CYS A 158 7.50 -1.10 9.32
CA CYS A 158 8.92 -0.72 9.28
C CYS A 158 9.33 0.27 10.38
N THR A 159 8.37 1.06 10.92
CA THR A 159 8.65 2.01 12.01
C THR A 159 8.49 1.40 13.40
N SER A 160 7.72 0.31 13.55
CA SER A 160 7.47 -0.34 14.85
C SER A 160 8.75 -0.80 15.56
N PRO A 161 9.75 -1.39 14.91
CA PRO A 161 11.02 -1.73 15.52
C PRO A 161 11.79 -0.49 16.00
N VAL A 162 11.73 0.60 15.22
CA VAL A 162 12.39 1.88 15.51
C VAL A 162 11.74 2.56 16.72
N SER A 163 10.42 2.55 16.81
CA SER A 163 9.67 3.16 17.93
C SER A 163 9.84 2.43 19.27
N ARG A 164 10.23 1.15 19.24
CA ARG A 164 10.54 0.38 20.47
C ARG A 164 11.95 0.63 21.00
N SER A 165 12.77 1.34 20.23
CA SER A 165 14.16 1.64 20.55
C SER A 165 14.32 3.04 21.18
N PHE A 166 13.25 3.77 21.42
CA PHE A 166 13.13 5.00 22.18
C PHE A 166 12.13 4.85 23.34
#